data_5c8e54f79e11d7713063f3c8b760ec1b
#
_entry.id   5c8e54f79e11d7713063f3c8b760ec1b
#
_cell.length_a   1.000
_cell.length_b   1.000
_cell.length_c   1.000
_cell.angle_alpha   90.00
_cell.angle_beta   90.00
_cell.angle_gamma   90.00
#
_symmetry.space_group_name_H-M   'P 1'
#
loop_
_entity.id
_entity.type
_entity.pdbx_description
1 polymer ?
#
loop_
_entity_poly.entity_id
_entity_poly.type
_entity_poly.pdbx_seq_one_letter_code
_entity_poly.pdbx_strand_id
1 'polypeptide(L)'
;MMLHVEKLTASIDGREILRGLDLDVGTGEVHAIMGPNGSGKSTFAHALAGRDGYEIGGTVTLDGADLLAMNPEQRAAAGVFMGFQYPVEIPGVNNMYFLRTALNSVRKAQGLDEIGARDFLDVARSAMELVEMKEDFLYRAVNAGFSGGEKKRNEILQMAVMQPRLAILDETDSGLDIDALRVVASGVNELRGPDRSMIVITHYQRLLDHITPDVVHVLVDGRIVETGDHTLALHLETHGYADFSNAELEAAGDRQRSGV
;
A
#
# COMPACT_ATOMS: atom_id res chain seq x y z
N MET A 1 -1.33 -17.27 -6.07
CA MET A 1 -1.04 -15.91 -6.55
C MET A 1 -2.09 -15.01 -5.94
N MET A 2 -1.72 -14.02 -5.15
CA MET A 2 -2.67 -13.06 -4.55
C MET A 2 -2.98 -11.93 -5.54
N LEU A 3 -1.93 -11.26 -6.03
CA LEU A 3 -2.03 -10.19 -7.01
C LEU A 3 -1.20 -10.54 -8.24
N HIS A 4 -1.80 -10.39 -9.42
CA HIS A 4 -1.10 -10.50 -10.70
C HIS A 4 -1.34 -9.24 -11.51
N VAL A 5 -0.25 -8.63 -11.97
CA VAL A 5 -0.24 -7.40 -12.77
C VAL A 5 0.54 -7.67 -14.05
N GLU A 6 -0.11 -7.47 -15.20
CA GLU A 6 0.50 -7.66 -16.51
C GLU A 6 0.34 -6.41 -17.36
N LYS A 7 1.49 -5.86 -17.80
CA LYS A 7 1.60 -4.69 -18.68
C LYS A 7 0.76 -3.49 -18.22
N LEU A 8 0.73 -3.24 -16.92
CA LEU A 8 -0.03 -2.14 -16.35
C LEU A 8 0.50 -0.80 -16.86
N THR A 9 -0.36 -0.03 -17.51
CA THR A 9 -0.09 1.35 -17.89
C THR A 9 -1.02 2.29 -17.13
N ALA A 10 -0.54 3.49 -16.80
CA ALA A 10 -1.37 4.53 -16.21
C ALA A 10 -0.92 5.89 -16.74
N SER A 11 -1.89 6.68 -17.20
CA SER A 11 -1.66 8.06 -17.63
C SER A 11 -2.62 9.03 -16.95
N ILE A 12 -2.21 10.27 -16.81
CA ILE A 12 -3.00 11.39 -16.32
C ILE A 12 -2.73 12.61 -17.21
N ASP A 13 -3.77 13.28 -17.66
CA ASP A 13 -3.68 14.44 -18.57
C ASP A 13 -2.82 14.16 -19.82
N GLY A 14 -2.94 12.94 -20.36
CA GLY A 14 -2.17 12.50 -21.54
C GLY A 14 -0.69 12.21 -21.30
N ARG A 15 -0.22 12.30 -20.05
CA ARG A 15 1.15 11.93 -19.68
C ARG A 15 1.16 10.52 -19.10
N GLU A 16 1.87 9.62 -19.77
CA GLU A 16 2.09 8.25 -19.29
C GLU A 16 3.08 8.24 -18.11
N ILE A 17 2.67 7.59 -17.01
CA ILE A 17 3.47 7.47 -15.78
C ILE A 17 3.89 6.01 -15.58
N LEU A 18 2.96 5.05 -15.68
CA LEU A 18 3.30 3.61 -15.70
C LEU A 18 3.34 3.14 -17.14
N ARG A 19 4.38 2.37 -17.47
CA ARG A 19 4.76 2.05 -18.86
C ARG A 19 4.87 0.56 -19.12
N GLY A 20 3.81 -0.19 -18.76
CA GLY A 20 3.79 -1.64 -18.90
C GLY A 20 4.51 -2.33 -17.75
N LEU A 21 4.06 -2.07 -16.52
CA LEU A 21 4.59 -2.66 -15.30
C LEU A 21 4.03 -4.07 -15.13
N ASP A 22 4.92 -5.02 -14.87
CA ASP A 22 4.62 -6.41 -14.53
C ASP A 22 5.00 -6.66 -13.08
N LEU A 23 4.11 -7.30 -12.29
CA LEU A 23 4.33 -7.64 -10.89
C LEU A 23 3.47 -8.82 -10.47
N ASP A 24 4.08 -9.79 -9.81
CA ASP A 24 3.40 -10.89 -9.15
C ASP A 24 3.64 -10.84 -7.65
N VAL A 25 2.56 -10.94 -6.85
CA VAL A 25 2.64 -11.05 -5.38
C VAL A 25 1.99 -12.35 -4.96
N GLY A 26 2.75 -13.20 -4.31
CA GLY A 26 2.27 -14.45 -3.73
C GLY A 26 1.39 -14.20 -2.50
N THR A 27 0.62 -15.21 -2.13
CA THR A 27 -0.21 -15.16 -0.91
C THR A 27 0.68 -15.18 0.33
N GLY A 28 0.49 -14.24 1.24
CA GLY A 28 1.26 -14.11 2.48
C GLY A 28 2.60 -13.39 2.34
N GLU A 29 2.97 -12.97 1.14
CA GLU A 29 4.24 -12.28 0.88
C GLU A 29 4.16 -10.78 1.16
N VAL A 30 5.28 -10.21 1.58
CA VAL A 30 5.51 -8.77 1.73
C VAL A 30 6.49 -8.31 0.67
N HIS A 31 6.02 -7.51 -0.26
CA HIS A 31 6.83 -6.93 -1.32
C HIS A 31 7.12 -5.46 -1.02
N ALA A 32 8.37 -5.04 -1.18
CA ALA A 32 8.75 -3.64 -1.14
C ALA A 32 8.90 -3.08 -2.57
N ILE A 33 8.36 -1.88 -2.80
CA ILE A 33 8.60 -1.13 -4.03
C ILE A 33 9.40 0.10 -3.69
N MET A 34 10.63 0.15 -4.17
CA MET A 34 11.55 1.25 -4.02
C MET A 34 11.79 1.96 -5.36
N GLY A 35 12.24 3.20 -5.34
CA GLY A 35 12.54 3.95 -6.55
C GLY A 35 12.64 5.44 -6.29
N PRO A 36 13.23 6.21 -7.21
CA PRO A 36 13.35 7.66 -7.06
C PRO A 36 11.99 8.37 -7.03
N ASN A 37 11.98 9.62 -6.60
CA ASN A 37 10.77 10.44 -6.65
C ASN A 37 10.32 10.62 -8.10
N GLY A 38 8.99 10.48 -8.32
CA GLY A 38 8.42 10.58 -9.66
C GLY A 38 8.53 9.32 -10.51
N SER A 39 9.04 8.19 -9.99
CA SER A 39 9.13 6.93 -10.73
C SER A 39 7.79 6.23 -11.00
N GLY A 40 6.70 6.66 -10.33
CA GLY A 40 5.36 6.08 -10.50
C GLY A 40 4.84 5.26 -9.33
N LYS A 41 5.56 5.19 -8.18
CA LYS A 41 5.18 4.37 -7.00
C LYS A 41 3.76 4.67 -6.50
N SER A 42 3.46 5.92 -6.18
CA SER A 42 2.11 6.30 -5.71
C SER A 42 1.06 6.16 -6.82
N THR A 43 1.43 6.34 -8.10
CA THR A 43 0.54 6.07 -9.23
C THR A 43 0.17 4.60 -9.30
N PHE A 44 1.12 3.70 -9.07
CA PHE A 44 0.86 2.26 -8.97
C PHE A 44 -0.11 1.94 -7.83
N ALA A 45 0.13 2.48 -6.62
CA ALA A 45 -0.76 2.31 -5.48
C ALA A 45 -2.19 2.83 -5.78
N HIS A 46 -2.29 4.02 -6.37
CA HIS A 46 -3.56 4.61 -6.76
C HIS A 46 -4.30 3.80 -7.84
N ALA A 47 -3.58 3.26 -8.83
CA ALA A 47 -4.15 2.39 -9.85
C ALA A 47 -4.76 1.12 -9.23
N LEU A 48 -4.08 0.49 -8.27
CA LEU A 48 -4.59 -0.68 -7.55
C LEU A 48 -5.77 -0.34 -6.62
N ALA A 49 -5.76 0.85 -6.01
CA ALA A 49 -6.86 1.30 -5.15
C ALA A 49 -8.10 1.78 -5.91
N GLY A 50 -7.99 2.00 -7.23
CA GLY A 50 -9.09 2.46 -8.06
C GLY A 50 -9.35 3.96 -7.97
N ARG A 51 -8.31 4.76 -7.71
CA ARG A 51 -8.43 6.21 -7.65
C ARG A 51 -8.77 6.76 -9.03
N ASP A 52 -9.78 7.64 -9.07
CA ASP A 52 -10.20 8.33 -10.28
C ASP A 52 -9.11 9.25 -10.87
N GLY A 53 -9.26 9.58 -12.15
CA GLY A 53 -8.41 10.54 -12.86
C GLY A 53 -7.24 9.92 -13.62
N TYR A 54 -7.08 8.60 -13.57
CA TYR A 54 -6.08 7.87 -14.37
C TYR A 54 -6.75 7.13 -15.53
N GLU A 55 -6.11 7.17 -16.70
CA GLU A 55 -6.39 6.25 -17.80
C GLU A 55 -5.50 5.01 -17.58
N ILE A 56 -6.13 3.87 -17.31
CA ILE A 56 -5.43 2.64 -16.93
C ILE A 56 -5.60 1.59 -18.02
N GLY A 57 -4.51 0.93 -18.43
CA GLY A 57 -4.48 -0.20 -19.34
C GLY A 57 -3.69 -1.37 -18.76
N GLY A 58 -3.77 -2.52 -19.43
CA GLY A 58 -3.16 -3.76 -18.96
C GLY A 58 -4.15 -4.65 -18.21
N THR A 59 -3.62 -5.62 -17.46
CA THR A 59 -4.44 -6.57 -16.67
C THR A 59 -3.99 -6.53 -15.21
N VAL A 60 -4.96 -6.47 -14.29
CA VAL A 60 -4.70 -6.63 -12.86
C VAL A 60 -5.75 -7.56 -12.27
N THR A 61 -5.32 -8.66 -11.68
CA THR A 61 -6.22 -9.58 -10.99
C THR A 61 -5.84 -9.75 -9.53
N LEU A 62 -6.86 -9.81 -8.67
CA LEU A 62 -6.75 -10.15 -7.24
C LEU A 62 -7.47 -11.49 -7.03
N ASP A 63 -6.74 -12.52 -6.59
CA ASP A 63 -7.27 -13.90 -6.49
C ASP A 63 -7.99 -14.38 -7.78
N GLY A 64 -7.50 -13.95 -8.94
CA GLY A 64 -8.06 -14.27 -10.25
C GLY A 64 -9.26 -13.43 -10.67
N ALA A 65 -9.77 -12.52 -9.82
CA ALA A 65 -10.84 -11.59 -10.19
C ALA A 65 -10.23 -10.31 -10.80
N ASP A 66 -10.84 -9.82 -11.89
CA ASP A 66 -10.40 -8.58 -12.56
C ASP A 66 -10.58 -7.36 -11.65
N LEU A 67 -9.45 -6.85 -11.12
CA LEU A 67 -9.44 -5.72 -10.21
C LEU A 67 -9.77 -4.39 -10.93
N LEU A 68 -9.39 -4.26 -12.21
CA LEU A 68 -9.62 -3.02 -12.97
C LEU A 68 -11.10 -2.79 -13.28
N ALA A 69 -11.90 -3.86 -13.37
CA ALA A 69 -13.34 -3.77 -13.55
C ALA A 69 -14.09 -3.34 -12.26
N MET A 70 -13.44 -3.32 -11.11
CA MET A 70 -14.04 -2.98 -9.82
C MET A 70 -13.91 -1.48 -9.53
N ASN A 71 -14.97 -0.88 -8.98
CA ASN A 71 -14.91 0.44 -8.36
C ASN A 71 -14.20 0.37 -6.98
N PRO A 72 -13.80 1.51 -6.36
CA PRO A 72 -13.07 1.51 -5.09
C PRO A 72 -13.77 0.75 -3.96
N GLU A 73 -15.10 0.84 -3.84
CA GLU A 73 -15.88 0.15 -2.82
C GLU A 73 -15.86 -1.37 -3.03
N GLN A 74 -15.90 -1.82 -4.27
CA GLN A 74 -15.81 -3.25 -4.62
C GLN A 74 -14.41 -3.79 -4.34
N ARG A 75 -13.35 -3.00 -4.60
CA ARG A 75 -11.96 -3.37 -4.26
C ARG A 75 -11.79 -3.49 -2.75
N ALA A 76 -12.32 -2.54 -1.98
CA ALA A 76 -12.31 -2.62 -0.52
C ALA A 76 -13.06 -3.86 -0.01
N ALA A 77 -14.21 -4.18 -0.59
CA ALA A 77 -14.98 -5.38 -0.29
C ALA A 77 -14.25 -6.69 -0.66
N ALA A 78 -13.46 -6.66 -1.75
CA ALA A 78 -12.58 -7.76 -2.15
C ALA A 78 -11.33 -7.90 -1.25
N GLY A 79 -11.12 -6.96 -0.33
CA GLY A 79 -10.04 -7.00 0.67
C GLY A 79 -8.81 -6.19 0.29
N VAL A 80 -8.93 -5.21 -0.60
CA VAL A 80 -7.86 -4.23 -0.86
C VAL A 80 -7.94 -3.11 0.18
N PHE A 81 -6.81 -2.82 0.82
CA PHE A 81 -6.62 -1.68 1.73
C PHE A 81 -5.48 -0.80 1.20
N MET A 82 -5.65 0.50 1.31
CA MET A 82 -4.60 1.46 0.98
C MET A 82 -4.32 2.39 2.15
N GLY A 83 -3.09 2.36 2.64
CA GLY A 83 -2.50 3.38 3.51
C GLY A 83 -1.97 4.53 2.66
N PHE A 84 -2.45 5.75 2.92
CA PHE A 84 -2.12 6.91 2.11
C PHE A 84 -0.84 7.60 2.60
N GLN A 85 -0.07 8.18 1.69
CA GLN A 85 1.07 9.03 2.06
C GLN A 85 0.63 10.15 3.03
N TYR A 86 -0.51 10.78 2.75
CA TYR A 86 -1.13 11.81 3.60
C TYR A 86 -2.55 11.36 4.00
N PRO A 87 -2.73 10.80 5.22
CA PRO A 87 -4.03 10.36 5.68
C PRO A 87 -5.04 11.52 5.76
N VAL A 88 -6.22 11.29 5.18
CA VAL A 88 -7.29 12.31 5.06
C VAL A 88 -7.96 12.55 6.42
N GLU A 89 -8.29 13.81 6.70
CA GLU A 89 -9.12 14.19 7.84
C GLU A 89 -10.60 14.16 7.44
N ILE A 90 -11.46 13.60 8.32
CA ILE A 90 -12.90 13.57 8.11
C ILE A 90 -13.58 14.29 9.29
N PRO A 91 -13.73 15.63 9.22
CA PRO A 91 -14.32 16.40 10.30
C PRO A 91 -15.77 15.97 10.59
N GLY A 92 -16.11 15.86 11.88
CA GLY A 92 -17.46 15.51 12.33
C GLY A 92 -17.78 14.01 12.31
N VAL A 93 -16.92 13.16 11.75
CA VAL A 93 -17.07 11.70 11.76
C VAL A 93 -16.04 11.10 12.71
N ASN A 94 -16.47 10.52 13.86
CA ASN A 94 -15.53 9.89 14.77
C ASN A 94 -15.04 8.51 14.28
N ASN A 95 -13.86 8.10 14.74
CA ASN A 95 -13.23 6.83 14.35
C ASN A 95 -14.12 5.62 14.64
N MET A 96 -14.80 5.58 15.78
CA MET A 96 -15.69 4.48 16.17
C MET A 96 -16.79 4.25 15.14
N TYR A 97 -17.47 5.32 14.74
CA TYR A 97 -18.54 5.25 13.74
C TYR A 97 -17.98 4.90 12.36
N PHE A 98 -16.90 5.56 11.96
CA PHE A 98 -16.23 5.33 10.68
C PHE A 98 -15.80 3.87 10.52
N LEU A 99 -14.99 3.36 11.46
CA LEU A 99 -14.44 2.02 11.41
C LEU A 99 -15.51 0.92 11.44
N ARG A 100 -16.51 1.06 12.32
CA ARG A 100 -17.61 0.09 12.39
C ARG A 100 -18.44 0.07 11.10
N THR A 101 -18.74 1.25 10.56
CA THR A 101 -19.52 1.37 9.31
C THR A 101 -18.73 0.76 8.14
N ALA A 102 -17.45 1.06 8.02
CA ALA A 102 -16.60 0.50 6.99
C ALA A 102 -16.48 -1.03 7.10
N LEU A 103 -16.22 -1.54 8.32
CA LEU A 103 -16.16 -2.99 8.55
C LEU A 103 -17.48 -3.68 8.20
N ASN A 104 -18.61 -3.12 8.62
CA ASN A 104 -19.92 -3.68 8.31
C ASN A 104 -20.26 -3.63 6.81
N SER A 105 -19.79 -2.61 6.09
CA SER A 105 -19.93 -2.55 4.63
C SER A 105 -19.15 -3.67 3.95
N VAL A 106 -17.92 -3.94 4.38
CA VAL A 106 -17.10 -5.06 3.88
C VAL A 106 -17.75 -6.40 4.23
N ARG A 107 -18.13 -6.61 5.49
CA ARG A 107 -18.82 -7.85 5.94
C ARG A 107 -20.09 -8.14 5.14
N LYS A 108 -20.92 -7.13 4.92
CA LYS A 108 -22.14 -7.24 4.12
C LYS A 108 -21.85 -7.65 2.68
N ALA A 109 -20.85 -7.06 2.05
CA ALA A 109 -20.44 -7.43 0.70
C ALA A 109 -19.92 -8.87 0.60
N GLN A 110 -19.33 -9.38 1.70
CA GLN A 110 -18.87 -10.76 1.83
C GLN A 110 -19.98 -11.74 2.30
N GLY A 111 -21.20 -11.29 2.47
CA GLY A 111 -22.33 -12.12 2.93
C GLY A 111 -22.28 -12.47 4.41
N LEU A 112 -21.54 -11.72 5.22
CA LEU A 112 -21.42 -11.87 6.67
C LEU A 112 -22.39 -10.94 7.41
N ASP A 113 -22.81 -11.37 8.61
CA ASP A 113 -23.65 -10.54 9.48
C ASP A 113 -22.88 -9.29 9.97
N GLU A 114 -23.63 -8.21 10.19
CA GLU A 114 -23.07 -6.98 10.76
C GLU A 114 -22.61 -7.20 12.21
N ILE A 115 -21.45 -6.62 12.55
CA ILE A 115 -20.96 -6.61 13.94
C ILE A 115 -21.67 -5.53 14.77
N GLY A 116 -22.18 -5.93 15.95
CA GLY A 116 -22.79 -5.03 16.90
C GLY A 116 -21.81 -4.04 17.53
N ALA A 117 -22.32 -2.97 18.15
CA ALA A 117 -21.46 -1.94 18.74
C ALA A 117 -20.56 -2.46 19.86
N ARG A 118 -21.04 -3.41 20.66
CA ARG A 118 -20.28 -4.01 21.78
C ARG A 118 -19.12 -4.86 21.26
N ASP A 119 -19.43 -5.79 20.36
CA ASP A 119 -18.41 -6.71 19.82
C ASP A 119 -17.38 -5.95 18.99
N PHE A 120 -17.83 -4.90 18.26
CA PHE A 120 -16.92 -4.00 17.56
C PHE A 120 -15.98 -3.26 18.51
N LEU A 121 -16.42 -2.85 19.70
CA LEU A 121 -15.55 -2.16 20.66
C LEU A 121 -14.40 -3.06 21.12
N ASP A 122 -14.66 -4.34 21.31
CA ASP A 122 -13.62 -5.32 21.68
C ASP A 122 -12.59 -5.49 20.52
N VAL A 123 -13.06 -5.57 19.27
CA VAL A 123 -12.18 -5.56 18.09
C VAL A 123 -11.35 -4.28 18.01
N ALA A 124 -11.97 -3.12 18.21
CA ALA A 124 -11.29 -1.84 18.15
C ALA A 124 -10.23 -1.70 19.26
N ARG A 125 -10.53 -2.12 20.50
CA ARG A 125 -9.58 -2.10 21.61
C ARG A 125 -8.34 -2.95 21.33
N SER A 126 -8.53 -4.19 20.87
CA SER A 126 -7.41 -5.06 20.51
C SER A 126 -6.54 -4.44 19.41
N ALA A 127 -7.16 -3.82 18.40
CA ALA A 127 -6.45 -3.14 17.34
C ALA A 127 -5.72 -1.87 17.84
N MET A 128 -6.26 -1.16 18.83
CA MET A 128 -5.62 0.02 19.44
C MET A 128 -4.42 -0.35 20.29
N GLU A 129 -4.46 -1.47 21.01
CA GLU A 129 -3.31 -1.98 21.75
C GLU A 129 -2.12 -2.23 20.80
N LEU A 130 -2.39 -2.80 19.63
CA LEU A 130 -1.39 -3.06 18.59
C LEU A 130 -0.63 -1.80 18.15
N VAL A 131 -1.32 -0.66 18.07
CA VAL A 131 -0.76 0.61 17.59
C VAL A 131 -0.48 1.61 18.73
N GLU A 132 -0.53 1.16 19.97
CA GLU A 132 -0.30 1.98 21.17
C GLU A 132 -1.12 3.28 21.19
N MET A 133 -2.40 3.21 20.78
CA MET A 133 -3.31 4.35 20.81
C MET A 133 -4.27 4.24 21.99
N LYS A 134 -4.60 5.40 22.59
CA LYS A 134 -5.56 5.49 23.69
C LYS A 134 -6.99 5.41 23.18
N GLU A 135 -7.90 4.83 23.97
CA GLU A 135 -9.31 4.63 23.59
C GLU A 135 -10.06 5.94 23.24
N ASP A 136 -9.65 7.08 23.81
CA ASP A 136 -10.25 8.38 23.49
C ASP A 136 -10.15 8.76 22.02
N PHE A 137 -9.15 8.25 21.27
CA PHE A 137 -9.05 8.45 19.83
C PHE A 137 -10.20 7.84 19.04
N LEU A 138 -10.90 6.82 19.56
CA LEU A 138 -12.10 6.27 18.92
C LEU A 138 -13.23 7.30 18.83
N TYR A 139 -13.31 8.22 19.78
CA TYR A 139 -14.36 9.21 19.88
C TYR A 139 -14.02 10.54 19.24
N ARG A 140 -12.79 10.71 18.77
CA ARG A 140 -12.34 11.89 18.01
C ARG A 140 -12.65 11.73 16.52
N ALA A 141 -12.83 12.86 15.84
CA ALA A 141 -12.99 12.87 14.37
C ALA A 141 -11.75 12.27 13.68
N VAL A 142 -11.98 11.48 12.64
CA VAL A 142 -10.94 10.74 11.91
C VAL A 142 -9.81 11.68 11.50
N ASN A 143 -8.62 11.45 12.04
CA ASN A 143 -7.39 12.19 11.78
C ASN A 143 -7.42 13.70 12.09
N ALA A 144 -8.56 14.28 12.50
CA ALA A 144 -8.68 15.72 12.75
C ALA A 144 -7.88 16.13 14.00
N GLY A 145 -6.87 16.99 13.79
CA GLY A 145 -5.97 17.44 14.85
C GLY A 145 -5.04 16.36 15.40
N PHE A 146 -4.84 15.27 14.67
CA PHE A 146 -3.82 14.26 15.00
C PHE A 146 -2.46 14.75 14.51
N SER A 147 -1.41 14.42 15.27
CA SER A 147 -0.03 14.54 14.79
C SER A 147 0.24 13.59 13.62
N GLY A 148 1.33 13.79 12.89
CA GLY A 148 1.72 12.87 11.80
C GLY A 148 1.81 11.41 12.24
N GLY A 149 2.46 11.15 13.38
CA GLY A 149 2.57 9.81 13.96
C GLY A 149 1.23 9.22 14.37
N GLU A 150 0.35 10.01 14.98
CA GLU A 150 -1.01 9.56 15.35
C GLU A 150 -1.85 9.24 14.10
N LYS A 151 -1.74 10.02 13.02
CA LYS A 151 -2.41 9.72 11.74
C LYS A 151 -1.94 8.38 11.16
N LYS A 152 -0.64 8.11 11.18
CA LYS A 152 -0.10 6.85 10.67
C LYS A 152 -0.46 5.66 11.56
N ARG A 153 -0.43 5.81 12.89
CA ARG A 153 -0.93 4.78 13.80
C ARG A 153 -2.43 4.51 13.58
N ASN A 154 -3.22 5.56 13.32
CA ASN A 154 -4.65 5.41 13.00
C ASN A 154 -4.88 4.70 11.66
N GLU A 155 -3.98 4.82 10.72
CA GLU A 155 -3.99 4.07 9.44
C GLU A 155 -3.75 2.57 9.68
N ILE A 156 -2.76 2.22 10.51
CA ILE A 156 -2.52 0.81 10.90
C ILE A 156 -3.68 0.28 11.76
N LEU A 157 -4.30 1.10 12.63
CA LEU A 157 -5.53 0.75 13.33
C LEU A 157 -6.65 0.38 12.34
N GLN A 158 -6.84 1.18 11.28
CA GLN A 158 -7.82 0.89 10.24
C GLN A 158 -7.50 -0.45 9.56
N MET A 159 -6.25 -0.70 9.18
CA MET A 159 -5.81 -1.97 8.59
C MET A 159 -6.05 -3.15 9.54
N ALA A 160 -5.77 -2.98 10.84
CA ALA A 160 -6.00 -4.02 11.86
C ALA A 160 -7.49 -4.36 12.03
N VAL A 161 -8.38 -3.36 11.96
CA VAL A 161 -9.83 -3.56 12.04
C VAL A 161 -10.38 -4.20 10.76
N MET A 162 -9.92 -3.74 9.59
CA MET A 162 -10.44 -4.21 8.28
C MET A 162 -9.93 -5.58 7.88
N GLN A 163 -8.78 -6.03 8.41
CA GLN A 163 -8.19 -7.33 8.09
C GLN A 163 -8.12 -7.61 6.58
N PRO A 164 -7.47 -6.73 5.77
CA PRO A 164 -7.46 -6.84 4.33
C PRO A 164 -6.71 -8.09 3.86
N ARG A 165 -6.97 -8.53 2.63
CA ARG A 165 -6.19 -9.57 1.93
C ARG A 165 -4.93 -9.01 1.29
N LEU A 166 -5.05 -7.82 0.70
CA LEU A 166 -3.94 -7.04 0.13
C LEU A 166 -3.87 -5.67 0.78
N ALA A 167 -2.81 -5.37 1.51
CA ALA A 167 -2.53 -4.05 2.04
C ALA A 167 -1.47 -3.36 1.18
N ILE A 168 -1.75 -2.13 0.75
CA ILE A 168 -0.82 -1.27 0.02
C ILE A 168 -0.49 -0.10 0.93
N LEU A 169 0.77 0.04 1.32
CA LEU A 169 1.24 1.06 2.26
C LEU A 169 2.14 2.05 1.51
N ASP A 170 1.60 3.23 1.17
CA ASP A 170 2.32 4.24 0.40
C ASP A 170 3.00 5.24 1.34
N GLU A 171 4.35 5.17 1.38
CA GLU A 171 5.24 6.04 2.19
C GLU A 171 4.75 6.20 3.65
N THR A 172 4.40 5.08 4.29
CA THR A 172 3.86 5.06 5.66
C THR A 172 4.88 5.57 6.70
N ASP A 173 6.14 5.63 6.35
CA ASP A 173 7.26 6.14 7.18
C ASP A 173 7.51 7.64 7.01
N SER A 174 6.86 8.31 6.06
CA SER A 174 7.09 9.72 5.77
C SER A 174 6.73 10.61 6.96
N GLY A 175 7.69 11.42 7.43
CA GLY A 175 7.50 12.38 8.52
C GLY A 175 7.38 11.76 9.92
N LEU A 176 7.68 10.47 10.10
CA LEU A 176 7.69 9.82 11.40
C LEU A 176 9.02 10.00 12.13
N ASP A 177 8.93 10.20 13.44
CA ASP A 177 10.06 9.99 14.33
C ASP A 177 10.34 8.49 14.54
N ILE A 178 11.46 8.16 15.19
CA ILE A 178 11.90 6.78 15.36
C ILE A 178 10.90 5.94 16.16
N ASP A 179 10.26 6.53 17.17
CA ASP A 179 9.32 5.79 18.03
C ASP A 179 8.02 5.51 17.30
N ALA A 180 7.46 6.49 16.58
CA ALA A 180 6.28 6.29 15.74
C ALA A 180 6.55 5.27 14.62
N LEU A 181 7.75 5.30 14.00
CA LEU A 181 8.15 4.34 12.98
C LEU A 181 8.15 2.91 13.53
N ARG A 182 8.71 2.69 14.73
CA ARG A 182 8.73 1.37 15.38
C ARG A 182 7.33 0.84 15.64
N VAL A 183 6.43 1.67 16.16
CA VAL A 183 5.04 1.26 16.44
C VAL A 183 4.32 0.89 15.15
N VAL A 184 4.45 1.70 14.10
CA VAL A 184 3.88 1.43 12.78
C VAL A 184 4.42 0.13 12.20
N ALA A 185 5.74 -0.07 12.21
CA ALA A 185 6.37 -1.27 11.69
C ALA A 185 6.00 -2.52 12.51
N SER A 186 5.93 -2.40 13.85
CA SER A 186 5.46 -3.49 14.72
C SER A 186 4.01 -3.87 14.37
N GLY A 187 3.14 -2.88 14.21
CA GLY A 187 1.75 -3.10 13.81
C GLY A 187 1.63 -3.82 12.45
N VAL A 188 2.44 -3.42 11.47
CA VAL A 188 2.49 -4.10 10.17
C VAL A 188 2.95 -5.54 10.31
N ASN A 189 4.01 -5.80 11.08
CA ASN A 189 4.54 -7.16 11.30
C ASN A 189 3.54 -8.07 12.03
N GLU A 190 2.84 -7.57 13.06
CA GLU A 190 1.80 -8.34 13.76
C GLU A 190 0.60 -8.67 12.86
N LEU A 191 0.36 -7.84 11.84
CA LEU A 191 -0.69 -8.07 10.87
C LEU A 191 -0.27 -8.96 9.70
N ARG A 192 1.01 -9.38 9.61
CA ARG A 192 1.43 -10.39 8.62
C ARG A 192 0.71 -11.71 8.87
N GLY A 193 0.42 -12.43 7.81
CA GLY A 193 -0.23 -13.73 7.92
C GLY A 193 -0.24 -14.48 6.59
N PRO A 194 -0.49 -15.81 6.61
CA PRO A 194 -0.40 -16.63 5.41
C PRO A 194 -1.44 -16.26 4.33
N ASP A 195 -2.52 -15.59 4.74
CA ASP A 195 -3.60 -15.17 3.83
C ASP A 195 -3.60 -13.68 3.52
N ARG A 196 -2.57 -12.94 3.97
CA ARG A 196 -2.46 -11.49 3.79
C ARG A 196 -1.15 -11.12 3.12
N SER A 197 -1.24 -10.53 1.95
CA SER A 197 -0.09 -9.97 1.25
C SER A 197 0.00 -8.46 1.43
N MET A 198 1.21 -7.93 1.40
CA MET A 198 1.45 -6.51 1.59
C MET A 198 2.38 -5.97 0.51
N ILE A 199 2.10 -4.76 0.04
CA ILE A 199 2.99 -3.97 -0.80
C ILE A 199 3.38 -2.74 0.00
N VAL A 200 4.65 -2.63 0.35
CA VAL A 200 5.23 -1.51 1.09
C VAL A 200 5.98 -0.62 0.12
N ILE A 201 5.47 0.58 -0.12
CA ILE A 201 6.12 1.56 -0.96
C ILE A 201 6.89 2.52 -0.07
N THR A 202 8.20 2.58 -0.27
CA THR A 202 9.07 3.51 0.46
C THR A 202 10.31 3.84 -0.36
N HIS A 203 10.91 4.98 -0.08
CA HIS A 203 12.23 5.35 -0.58
C HIS A 203 13.29 5.32 0.53
N TYR A 204 12.91 4.90 1.75
CA TYR A 204 13.80 4.77 2.90
C TYR A 204 13.96 3.33 3.34
N GLN A 205 15.19 2.88 3.42
CA GLN A 205 15.51 1.55 3.91
C GLN A 205 15.13 1.36 5.38
N ARG A 206 15.25 2.39 6.22
CA ARG A 206 15.00 2.25 7.67
C ARG A 206 13.61 1.67 8.02
N LEU A 207 12.59 1.84 7.17
CA LEU A 207 11.31 1.14 7.34
C LEU A 207 11.50 -0.36 7.08
N LEU A 208 12.26 -0.72 6.04
CA LEU A 208 12.51 -2.11 5.64
C LEU A 208 13.46 -2.84 6.62
N ASP A 209 14.24 -2.12 7.43
CA ASP A 209 15.00 -2.71 8.55
C ASP A 209 14.06 -3.27 9.64
N HIS A 210 12.85 -2.70 9.76
CA HIS A 210 11.83 -3.13 10.70
C HIS A 210 10.79 -4.06 10.09
N ILE A 211 10.45 -3.86 8.79
CA ILE A 211 9.52 -4.70 8.02
C ILE A 211 10.34 -5.40 6.95
N THR A 212 10.99 -6.51 7.29
CA THR A 212 11.79 -7.26 6.30
C THR A 212 10.90 -7.79 5.20
N PRO A 213 11.00 -7.29 3.95
CA PRO A 213 10.22 -7.79 2.83
C PRO A 213 10.75 -9.14 2.35
N ASP A 214 9.87 -9.93 1.73
CA ASP A 214 10.24 -11.19 1.08
C ASP A 214 10.87 -10.90 -0.29
N VAL A 215 10.37 -9.85 -0.98
CA VAL A 215 10.85 -9.42 -2.31
C VAL A 215 10.95 -7.89 -2.35
N VAL A 216 11.98 -7.38 -3.02
CA VAL A 216 12.20 -5.95 -3.26
C VAL A 216 12.20 -5.69 -4.76
N HIS A 217 11.45 -4.69 -5.20
CA HIS A 217 11.37 -4.24 -6.59
C HIS A 217 11.88 -2.80 -6.71
N VAL A 218 12.65 -2.54 -7.75
CA VAL A 218 13.11 -1.19 -8.11
C VAL A 218 12.24 -0.66 -9.24
N LEU A 219 11.49 0.39 -8.96
CA LEU A 219 10.65 1.08 -9.93
C LEU A 219 11.35 2.35 -10.44
N VAL A 220 11.63 2.42 -11.73
CA VAL A 220 12.23 3.57 -12.41
C VAL A 220 11.41 3.85 -13.67
N ASP A 221 11.10 5.13 -13.91
CA ASP A 221 10.40 5.58 -15.12
C ASP A 221 9.15 4.75 -15.49
N GLY A 222 8.37 4.33 -14.48
CA GLY A 222 7.13 3.59 -14.66
C GLY A 222 7.29 2.11 -14.95
N ARG A 223 8.50 1.53 -14.76
CA ARG A 223 8.81 0.12 -14.98
C ARG A 223 9.54 -0.48 -13.79
N ILE A 224 9.28 -1.75 -13.48
CA ILE A 224 10.16 -2.51 -12.59
C ILE A 224 11.40 -2.89 -13.40
N VAL A 225 12.57 -2.39 -12.98
CA VAL A 225 13.85 -2.58 -13.66
C VAL A 225 14.72 -3.66 -13.00
N GLU A 226 14.48 -3.92 -11.71
CA GLU A 226 15.20 -4.94 -10.94
C GLU A 226 14.28 -5.54 -9.90
N THR A 227 14.47 -6.82 -9.58
CA THR A 227 13.78 -7.54 -8.52
C THR A 227 14.79 -8.42 -7.79
N GLY A 228 14.78 -8.37 -6.47
CA GLY A 228 15.68 -9.15 -5.62
C GLY A 228 15.12 -9.37 -4.23
N ASP A 229 15.96 -9.85 -3.34
CA ASP A 229 15.64 -10.00 -1.93
C ASP A 229 15.93 -8.71 -1.13
N HIS A 230 15.85 -8.77 0.20
CA HIS A 230 16.10 -7.63 1.08
C HIS A 230 17.50 -7.01 0.92
N THR A 231 18.51 -7.74 0.37
CA THR A 231 19.85 -7.20 0.14
C THR A 231 19.87 -6.15 -0.95
N LEU A 232 18.90 -6.18 -1.86
CA LEU A 232 18.73 -5.15 -2.89
C LEU A 232 18.39 -3.79 -2.26
N ALA A 233 17.60 -3.74 -1.18
CA ALA A 233 17.32 -2.51 -0.47
C ALA A 233 18.59 -1.91 0.16
N LEU A 234 19.47 -2.74 0.74
CA LEU A 234 20.77 -2.32 1.28
C LEU A 234 21.70 -1.74 0.19
N HIS A 235 21.68 -2.38 -0.98
CA HIS A 235 22.44 -1.89 -2.13
C HIS A 235 21.97 -0.49 -2.58
N LEU A 236 20.66 -0.30 -2.67
CA LEU A 236 20.04 0.98 -3.05
C LEU A 236 20.37 2.11 -2.08
N GLU A 237 20.40 1.84 -0.76
CA GLU A 237 20.80 2.86 0.23
C GLU A 237 22.24 3.31 0.05
N THR A 238 23.13 2.38 -0.27
CA THR A 238 24.57 2.63 -0.40
C THR A 238 24.93 3.32 -1.72
N HIS A 239 24.31 2.91 -2.83
CA HIS A 239 24.68 3.30 -4.19
C HIS A 239 23.64 4.21 -4.88
N GLY A 240 22.44 4.30 -4.31
CA GLY A 240 21.33 5.04 -4.92
C GLY A 240 20.75 4.34 -6.16
N TYR A 241 20.04 5.10 -6.99
CA TYR A 241 19.35 4.60 -8.19
C TYR A 241 20.09 4.91 -9.50
N ALA A 242 21.31 5.46 -9.45
CA ALA A 242 22.01 5.94 -10.64
C ALA A 242 22.31 4.83 -11.66
N ASP A 243 22.67 3.65 -11.18
CA ASP A 243 22.99 2.49 -12.02
C ASP A 243 21.78 2.01 -12.83
N PHE A 244 20.58 2.07 -12.22
CA PHE A 244 19.33 1.65 -12.85
C PHE A 244 18.82 2.65 -13.89
N SER A 245 19.05 3.95 -13.68
CA SER A 245 18.69 5.00 -14.64
C SER A 245 19.56 4.96 -15.91
N ASN A 246 20.82 4.58 -15.79
CA ASN A 246 21.73 4.45 -16.93
C ASN A 246 21.48 3.18 -17.75
N ALA A 247 21.10 2.07 -17.11
CA ALA A 247 20.78 0.81 -17.80
C ALA A 247 19.58 0.94 -18.75
N GLU A 248 18.59 1.76 -18.40
CA GLU A 248 17.46 2.05 -19.30
C GLU A 248 17.85 2.89 -20.51
N LEU A 249 18.75 3.84 -20.36
CA LEU A 249 19.27 4.65 -21.47
C LEU A 249 20.08 3.78 -22.46
N GLU A 250 20.85 2.82 -21.96
CA GLU A 250 21.59 1.86 -22.80
C GLU A 250 20.62 0.88 -23.50
N ALA A 251 19.63 0.32 -22.80
CA ALA A 251 18.63 -0.58 -23.39
C ALA A 251 17.70 0.12 -24.40
N ALA A 252 17.43 1.42 -24.24
CA ALA A 252 16.70 2.23 -25.22
C ALA A 252 17.57 2.55 -26.45
N GLY A 253 18.88 2.80 -26.24
CA GLY A 253 19.86 3.02 -27.32
C GLY A 253 20.08 1.80 -28.22
N ASP A 254 20.08 0.61 -27.62
CA ASP A 254 20.25 -0.66 -28.38
C ASP A 254 18.98 -1.02 -29.17
N ARG A 255 17.77 -0.71 -28.69
CA ARG A 255 16.53 -0.89 -29.46
C ARG A 255 16.42 0.04 -30.67
N GLN A 256 16.98 1.25 -30.60
CA GLN A 256 17.06 2.16 -31.75
C GLN A 256 18.14 1.75 -32.77
N ARG A 257 19.19 1.04 -32.35
CA ARG A 257 20.24 0.52 -33.24
C ARG A 257 19.92 -0.80 -33.93
N SER A 258 18.99 -1.59 -33.36
CA SER A 258 18.55 -2.87 -33.94
C SER A 258 17.28 -2.75 -34.83
N GLY A 259 16.78 -1.55 -35.04
CA GLY A 259 15.63 -1.23 -35.89
C GLY A 259 16.02 -0.61 -37.25
N VAL A 260 17.10 -1.11 -37.88
CA VAL A 260 17.43 -0.85 -39.32
C VAL A 260 17.22 -2.11 -40.11
#